data_7d656ddb576895d2ef601d5e26b08529
#
_entry.id   7d656ddb576895d2ef601d5e26b08529
#
_cell.length_a   1.000
_cell.length_b   1.000
_cell.length_c   1.000
_cell.angle_alpha   90.00
_cell.angle_beta   90.00
_cell.angle_gamma   90.00
#
_symmetry.space_group_name_H-M   'P 1'
#
loop_
_entity.id
_entity.type
_entity.pdbx_description
1 polymer ?
#
loop_
_entity_poly.entity_id
_entity_poly.type
_entity_poly.pdbx_seq_one_letter_code
_entity_poly.pdbx_strand_id
1 'polypeptide(L)'
;MDYYRNILITGCSSGLGQALFNKVWEDDTLTPFAHYRSEHGDPHALIGDITDSDFPEKLDNHIRKYQIDCFINNAGVYEGDIIDTNLASQIRILQVVYKYFLERERGRIININSVAGLYPSANESIYCASKFGLKGFSKSIQLEAVGTGIEVTDVYLGGVQTRMTQ
;
A
#
# COMPACT_ATOMS: atom_id res chain seq x y z
N MET A 1 -22.78 -1.19 11.50
CA MET A 1 -21.35 -1.39 11.20
C MET A 1 -20.99 -0.41 10.11
N ASP A 2 -20.11 0.54 10.43
CA ASP A 2 -19.64 1.50 9.42
C ASP A 2 -18.60 0.79 8.55
N TYR A 3 -18.98 0.45 7.33
CA TYR A 3 -18.08 -0.20 6.39
C TYR A 3 -17.08 0.82 5.82
N TYR A 4 -15.84 0.40 5.61
CA TYR A 4 -14.86 1.15 4.83
C TYR A 4 -15.31 1.16 3.37
N ARG A 5 -15.48 2.37 2.79
CA ARG A 5 -16.02 2.50 1.44
C ARG A 5 -15.01 3.02 0.44
N ASN A 6 -14.26 4.04 0.82
CA ASN A 6 -13.30 4.71 -0.07
C ASN A 6 -11.93 4.05 0.07
N ILE A 7 -11.56 3.26 -0.93
CA ILE A 7 -10.40 2.37 -0.89
C ILE A 7 -9.35 2.86 -1.87
N LEU A 8 -8.20 3.32 -1.39
CA LEU A 8 -7.04 3.65 -2.23
C LEU A 8 -6.09 2.45 -2.32
N ILE A 9 -5.73 2.06 -3.54
CA ILE A 9 -4.83 0.93 -3.83
C ILE A 9 -3.60 1.46 -4.56
N THR A 10 -2.39 1.19 -4.05
CA THR A 10 -1.16 1.58 -4.75
C THR A 10 -0.70 0.52 -5.76
N GLY A 11 -0.16 0.98 -6.90
CA GLY A 11 0.40 0.10 -7.93
C GLY A 11 -0.64 -0.62 -8.77
N CYS A 12 -1.66 0.09 -9.25
CA CYS A 12 -2.79 -0.50 -10.02
C CYS A 12 -2.51 -0.69 -11.52
N SER A 13 -1.33 -0.35 -12.02
CA SER A 13 -1.02 -0.44 -13.46
C SER A 13 -0.95 -1.88 -13.99
N SER A 14 -0.74 -2.86 -13.14
CA SER A 14 -0.64 -4.28 -13.55
C SER A 14 -0.75 -5.23 -12.36
N GLY A 15 -0.76 -6.53 -12.66
CA GLY A 15 -0.63 -7.60 -11.66
C GLY A 15 -1.68 -7.57 -10.56
N LEU A 16 -1.23 -7.77 -9.33
CA LEU A 16 -2.13 -7.86 -8.17
C LEU A 16 -2.89 -6.55 -7.90
N GLY A 17 -2.24 -5.39 -8.00
CA GLY A 17 -2.91 -4.11 -7.77
C GLY A 17 -4.06 -3.85 -8.73
N GLN A 18 -3.87 -4.17 -10.01
CA GLN A 18 -4.93 -4.09 -11.02
C GLN A 18 -6.06 -5.09 -10.73
N ALA A 19 -5.74 -6.32 -10.34
CA ALA A 19 -6.75 -7.32 -10.00
C ALA A 19 -7.57 -6.94 -8.76
N LEU A 20 -6.91 -6.39 -7.73
CA LEU A 20 -7.58 -5.88 -6.54
C LEU A 20 -8.49 -4.70 -6.87
N PHE A 21 -8.01 -3.73 -7.68
CA PHE A 21 -8.81 -2.60 -8.12
C PHE A 21 -10.08 -3.06 -8.84
N ASN A 22 -9.93 -3.96 -9.83
CA ASN A 22 -11.07 -4.49 -10.57
C ASN A 22 -12.05 -5.21 -9.64
N LYS A 23 -11.54 -5.97 -8.66
CA LYS A 23 -12.40 -6.70 -7.73
C LYS A 23 -13.19 -5.78 -6.80
N VAL A 24 -12.57 -4.69 -6.35
CA VAL A 24 -13.27 -3.66 -5.55
C VAL A 24 -14.29 -2.91 -6.42
N TRP A 25 -13.97 -2.67 -7.70
CA TRP A 25 -14.87 -2.01 -8.65
C TRP A 25 -16.15 -2.80 -8.93
N GLU A 26 -16.13 -4.13 -8.80
CA GLU A 26 -17.30 -4.99 -8.97
C GLU A 26 -18.33 -4.89 -7.83
N ASP A 27 -17.97 -4.26 -6.71
CA ASP A 27 -18.84 -4.11 -5.55
C ASP A 27 -19.41 -2.67 -5.49
N ASP A 28 -20.67 -2.51 -5.83
CA ASP A 28 -21.38 -1.21 -5.87
C ASP A 28 -21.42 -0.47 -4.51
N THR A 29 -21.05 -1.14 -3.42
CA THR A 29 -20.99 -0.53 -2.08
C THR A 29 -19.65 0.09 -1.78
N LEU A 30 -18.63 -0.16 -2.61
CA LEU A 30 -17.24 0.30 -2.46
C LEU A 30 -16.89 1.35 -3.53
N THR A 31 -15.97 2.22 -3.22
CA THR A 31 -15.44 3.23 -4.15
C THR A 31 -13.92 3.06 -4.22
N PRO A 32 -13.39 2.41 -5.26
CA PRO A 32 -11.96 2.26 -5.43
C PRO A 32 -11.32 3.53 -6.01
N PHE A 33 -10.14 3.85 -5.51
CA PHE A 33 -9.22 4.85 -6.04
C PHE A 33 -7.91 4.17 -6.40
N ALA A 34 -7.41 4.43 -7.60
CA ALA A 34 -6.18 3.84 -8.09
C ALA A 34 -4.99 4.77 -7.90
N HIS A 35 -3.82 4.20 -7.66
CA HIS A 35 -2.55 4.89 -7.85
C HIS A 35 -1.80 4.28 -9.03
N TYR A 36 -1.29 5.17 -9.90
CA TYR A 36 -0.43 4.85 -11.04
C TYR A 36 0.87 5.67 -10.98
N ARG A 37 1.99 5.07 -11.40
CA ARG A 37 3.28 5.76 -11.44
C ARG A 37 3.32 6.87 -12.50
N SER A 38 2.66 6.68 -13.63
CA SER A 38 2.60 7.61 -14.75
C SER A 38 1.16 7.94 -15.12
N GLU A 39 0.97 8.96 -15.96
CA GLU A 39 -0.34 9.40 -16.41
C GLU A 39 -1.25 8.24 -16.81
N HIS A 40 -2.49 8.35 -16.39
CA HIS A 40 -3.56 7.40 -16.66
C HIS A 40 -4.86 8.18 -16.92
N GLY A 41 -5.75 7.66 -17.76
CA GLY A 41 -6.98 8.35 -18.14
C GLY A 41 -8.04 8.50 -17.04
N ASP A 42 -7.78 8.03 -15.82
CA ASP A 42 -8.69 8.18 -14.68
C ASP A 42 -8.44 9.53 -13.97
N PRO A 43 -9.42 10.49 -14.00
CA PRO A 43 -9.26 11.79 -13.37
C PRO A 43 -9.26 11.75 -11.85
N HIS A 44 -9.63 10.63 -11.25
CA HIS A 44 -9.65 10.42 -9.81
C HIS A 44 -8.44 9.64 -9.30
N ALA A 45 -7.53 9.23 -10.19
CA ALA A 45 -6.33 8.49 -9.80
C ALA A 45 -5.30 9.38 -9.08
N LEU A 46 -4.56 8.79 -8.17
CA LEU A 46 -3.33 9.36 -7.64
C LEU A 46 -2.19 9.05 -8.61
N ILE A 47 -1.51 10.07 -9.12
CA ILE A 47 -0.43 9.92 -10.09
C ILE A 47 0.91 10.35 -9.49
N GLY A 48 1.95 9.53 -9.65
CA GLY A 48 3.33 9.85 -9.27
C GLY A 48 4.15 8.61 -8.95
N ASP A 49 5.46 8.75 -8.97
CA ASP A 49 6.33 7.69 -8.47
C ASP A 49 6.37 7.77 -6.94
N ILE A 50 6.17 6.64 -6.28
CA ILE A 50 6.17 6.56 -4.80
C ILE A 50 7.54 6.91 -4.19
N THR A 51 8.60 6.90 -5.00
CA THR A 51 9.96 7.28 -4.60
C THR A 51 10.21 8.79 -4.67
N ASP A 52 9.36 9.54 -5.36
CA ASP A 52 9.49 10.99 -5.47
C ASP A 52 9.34 11.66 -4.10
N SER A 53 10.15 12.69 -3.87
CA SER A 53 10.16 13.43 -2.60
C SER A 53 8.85 14.17 -2.30
N ASP A 54 8.09 14.53 -3.34
CA ASP A 54 6.79 15.21 -3.24
C ASP A 54 5.58 14.25 -3.18
N PHE A 55 5.82 12.95 -3.39
CA PHE A 55 4.73 11.96 -3.36
C PHE A 55 3.98 11.89 -2.02
N PRO A 56 4.63 11.99 -0.84
CA PRO A 56 3.92 12.04 0.43
C PRO A 56 2.92 13.20 0.54
N GLU A 57 3.24 14.38 0.00
CA GLU A 57 2.32 15.52 -0.02
C GLU A 57 1.16 15.29 -1.00
N LYS A 58 1.44 14.78 -2.20
CA LYS A 58 0.40 14.39 -3.17
C LYS A 58 -0.57 13.38 -2.56
N LEU A 59 -0.03 12.39 -1.84
CA LEU A 59 -0.83 11.37 -1.17
C LEU A 59 -1.70 11.97 -0.07
N ASP A 60 -1.17 12.84 0.81
CA ASP A 60 -1.94 13.48 1.88
C ASP A 60 -3.10 14.30 1.32
N ASN A 61 -2.85 15.09 0.29
CA ASN A 61 -3.88 15.85 -0.41
C ASN A 61 -4.97 14.95 -1.01
N HIS A 62 -4.57 13.83 -1.61
CA HIS A 62 -5.50 12.89 -2.24
C HIS A 62 -6.38 12.17 -1.22
N ILE A 63 -5.80 11.62 -0.15
CA ILE A 63 -6.54 10.87 0.86
C ILE A 63 -7.55 11.77 1.61
N ARG A 64 -7.20 13.04 1.83
CA ARG A 64 -8.10 14.04 2.42
C ARG A 64 -9.22 14.43 1.47
N LYS A 65 -8.89 14.72 0.20
CA LYS A 65 -9.87 15.11 -0.84
C LYS A 65 -10.96 14.06 -1.02
N TYR A 66 -10.58 12.80 -1.10
CA TYR A 66 -11.50 11.69 -1.36
C TYR A 66 -11.95 10.94 -0.10
N GLN A 67 -11.57 11.44 1.07
CA GLN A 67 -11.93 10.86 2.37
C GLN A 67 -11.65 9.35 2.42
N ILE A 68 -10.45 8.96 2.02
CA ILE A 68 -10.03 7.55 2.02
C ILE A 68 -10.16 6.97 3.43
N ASP A 69 -10.74 5.80 3.55
CA ASP A 69 -10.93 5.11 4.81
C ASP A 69 -10.31 3.70 4.85
N CYS A 70 -9.87 3.21 3.68
CA CYS A 70 -9.04 2.00 3.57
C CYS A 70 -7.87 2.24 2.60
N PHE A 71 -6.66 1.90 3.02
CA PHE A 71 -5.46 2.02 2.21
C PHE A 71 -4.82 0.65 1.99
N ILE A 72 -4.74 0.22 0.73
CA ILE A 72 -4.06 -1.01 0.33
C ILE A 72 -2.68 -0.67 -0.22
N ASN A 73 -1.68 -0.93 0.59
CA ASN A 73 -0.27 -0.70 0.29
C ASN A 73 0.28 -1.88 -0.52
N ASN A 74 0.21 -1.78 -1.85
CA ASN A 74 0.56 -2.88 -2.76
C ASN A 74 1.74 -2.57 -3.68
N ALA A 75 2.02 -1.31 -4.01
CA ALA A 75 3.12 -0.95 -4.91
C ALA A 75 4.46 -1.55 -4.45
N GLY A 76 5.23 -2.11 -5.38
CA GLY A 76 6.52 -2.70 -5.08
C GLY A 76 7.21 -3.21 -6.34
N VAL A 77 8.50 -3.48 -6.24
CA VAL A 77 9.35 -3.99 -7.33
C VAL A 77 10.18 -5.18 -6.87
N TYR A 78 10.61 -5.99 -7.82
CA TYR A 78 11.55 -7.10 -7.59
C TYR A 78 12.96 -6.79 -8.11
N GLU A 79 13.09 -5.77 -8.96
CA GLU A 79 14.35 -5.30 -9.55
C GLU A 79 14.49 -3.79 -9.40
N GLY A 80 15.67 -3.26 -9.66
CA GLY A 80 15.97 -1.84 -9.55
C GLY A 80 16.25 -1.43 -8.09
N ASP A 81 15.80 -0.24 -7.69
CA ASP A 81 15.99 0.26 -6.32
C ASP A 81 14.97 -0.33 -5.35
N ILE A 82 15.20 -1.61 -5.01
CA ILE A 82 14.30 -2.39 -4.15
C ILE A 82 14.17 -1.76 -2.76
N ILE A 83 15.26 -1.26 -2.17
CA ILE A 83 15.23 -0.72 -0.81
C ILE A 83 14.43 0.58 -0.76
N ASP A 84 14.67 1.49 -1.69
CA ASP A 84 13.90 2.74 -1.70
C ASP A 84 12.43 2.47 -2.02
N THR A 85 12.12 1.67 -3.03
CA THR A 85 10.73 1.41 -3.43
C THR A 85 9.96 0.57 -2.41
N ASN A 86 10.52 -0.57 -1.97
CA ASN A 86 9.78 -1.54 -1.16
C ASN A 86 9.86 -1.28 0.35
N LEU A 87 10.75 -0.39 0.80
CA LEU A 87 10.93 -0.11 2.23
C LEU A 87 10.88 1.38 2.54
N ALA A 88 11.84 2.19 2.08
CA ALA A 88 11.93 3.58 2.50
C ALA A 88 10.70 4.39 2.06
N SER A 89 10.27 4.27 0.79
CA SER A 89 9.07 4.93 0.30
C SER A 89 7.81 4.41 0.96
N GLN A 90 7.72 3.09 1.20
CA GLN A 90 6.59 2.51 1.90
C GLN A 90 6.45 3.05 3.33
N ILE A 91 7.55 3.22 4.05
CA ILE A 91 7.54 3.83 5.39
C ILE A 91 7.01 5.28 5.30
N ARG A 92 7.53 6.10 4.37
CA ARG A 92 7.07 7.49 4.17
C ARG A 92 5.56 7.56 3.90
N ILE A 93 5.07 6.71 3.00
CA ILE A 93 3.65 6.61 2.65
C ILE A 93 2.80 6.21 3.86
N LEU A 94 3.20 5.14 4.55
CA LEU A 94 2.44 4.62 5.69
C LEU A 94 2.41 5.59 6.87
N GLN A 95 3.45 6.39 7.09
CA GLN A 95 3.45 7.46 8.09
C GLN A 95 2.40 8.53 7.76
N VAL A 96 2.26 8.93 6.49
CA VAL A 96 1.23 9.89 6.05
C VAL A 96 -0.17 9.32 6.27
N VAL A 97 -0.42 8.10 5.79
CA VAL A 97 -1.73 7.45 5.91
C VAL A 97 -2.12 7.20 7.36
N TYR A 98 -1.18 6.70 8.17
CA TYR A 98 -1.43 6.43 9.58
C TYR A 98 -1.76 7.71 10.37
N LYS A 99 -1.02 8.79 10.12
CA LYS A 99 -1.30 10.11 10.71
C LYS A 99 -2.70 10.61 10.35
N TYR A 100 -3.07 10.53 9.08
CA TYR A 100 -4.39 10.93 8.60
C TYR A 100 -5.51 10.10 9.26
N PHE A 101 -5.34 8.79 9.43
CA PHE A 101 -6.31 7.95 10.10
C PHE A 101 -6.37 8.21 11.61
N LEU A 102 -5.25 8.55 12.26
CA LEU A 102 -5.24 8.98 13.66
C LEU A 102 -6.08 10.24 13.89
N GLU A 103 -5.98 11.23 12.99
CA GLU A 103 -6.78 12.46 13.06
C GLU A 103 -8.29 12.19 12.94
N ARG A 104 -8.66 11.09 12.28
CA ARG A 104 -10.06 10.66 12.10
C ARG A 104 -10.53 9.63 13.13
N GLU A 105 -9.63 9.14 13.96
CA GLU A 105 -9.88 8.02 14.89
C GLU A 105 -10.47 6.78 14.19
N ARG A 106 -10.20 6.64 12.90
CA ARG A 106 -10.73 5.57 12.05
C ARG A 106 -9.90 5.40 10.80
N GLY A 107 -9.63 4.15 10.44
CA GLY A 107 -9.04 3.78 9.15
C GLY A 107 -8.55 2.35 9.13
N ARG A 108 -8.34 1.83 7.92
CA ARG A 108 -7.76 0.50 7.71
C ARG A 108 -6.55 0.58 6.78
N ILE A 109 -5.45 -0.02 7.20
CA ILE A 109 -4.25 -0.22 6.39
C ILE A 109 -4.09 -1.71 6.12
N ILE A 110 -3.95 -2.08 4.84
CA ILE A 110 -3.63 -3.44 4.42
C ILE A 110 -2.29 -3.40 3.68
N ASN A 111 -1.26 -3.98 4.26
CA ASN A 111 0.06 -4.09 3.63
C ASN A 111 0.18 -5.40 2.85
N ILE A 112 0.42 -5.32 1.56
CA ILE A 112 0.76 -6.48 0.74
C ILE A 112 2.26 -6.74 0.87
N ASN A 113 2.58 -7.70 1.69
CA ASN A 113 3.94 -8.16 1.95
C ASN A 113 4.20 -9.51 1.22
N SER A 114 5.32 -10.11 1.47
CA SER A 114 5.75 -11.38 0.87
C SER A 114 6.15 -12.37 1.95
N VAL A 115 6.07 -13.67 1.64
CA VAL A 115 6.71 -14.72 2.45
C VAL A 115 8.22 -14.49 2.60
N ALA A 116 8.85 -13.76 1.67
CA ALA A 116 10.22 -13.28 1.80
C ALA A 116 10.45 -12.31 2.98
N GLY A 117 9.39 -11.78 3.59
CA GLY A 117 9.44 -11.05 4.87
C GLY A 117 9.26 -11.95 6.10
N LEU A 118 9.02 -13.25 5.90
CA LEU A 118 8.90 -14.26 6.97
C LEU A 118 10.09 -15.22 6.98
N TYR A 119 10.52 -15.62 5.79
CA TYR A 119 11.59 -16.60 5.59
C TYR A 119 12.60 -16.07 4.59
N PRO A 120 13.90 -16.16 4.87
CA PRO A 120 14.95 -15.74 3.94
C PRO A 120 14.99 -16.69 2.74
N SER A 121 15.36 -16.17 1.57
CA SER A 121 15.54 -16.90 0.32
C SER A 121 16.93 -16.64 -0.24
N ALA A 122 17.56 -17.68 -0.77
CA ALA A 122 18.86 -17.54 -1.44
C ALA A 122 18.71 -16.69 -2.71
N ASN A 123 19.73 -15.87 -3.00
CA ASN A 123 19.78 -14.93 -4.13
C ASN A 123 18.75 -13.78 -4.10
N GLU A 124 18.00 -13.61 -2.99
CA GLU A 124 17.00 -12.57 -2.80
C GLU A 124 17.30 -11.65 -1.60
N SER A 125 18.55 -11.52 -1.22
CA SER A 125 18.95 -10.87 0.05
C SER A 125 18.41 -9.44 0.19
N ILE A 126 18.49 -8.61 -0.86
CA ILE A 126 18.00 -7.23 -0.85
C ILE A 126 16.46 -7.20 -0.78
N TYR A 127 15.80 -8.06 -1.55
CA TYR A 127 14.35 -8.17 -1.52
C TYR A 127 13.85 -8.65 -0.15
N CYS A 128 14.45 -9.71 0.39
CA CYS A 128 14.16 -10.17 1.76
C CYS A 128 14.37 -9.07 2.78
N ALA A 129 15.50 -8.35 2.74
CA ALA A 129 15.78 -7.25 3.65
C ALA A 129 14.67 -6.19 3.61
N SER A 130 14.20 -5.81 2.41
CA SER A 130 13.11 -4.85 2.26
C SER A 130 11.79 -5.35 2.88
N LYS A 131 11.46 -6.62 2.66
CA LYS A 131 10.19 -7.22 3.14
C LYS A 131 10.21 -7.52 4.65
N PHE A 132 11.36 -7.91 5.21
CA PHE A 132 11.55 -8.01 6.67
C PHE A 132 11.48 -6.63 7.32
N GLY A 133 12.10 -5.60 6.73
CA GLY A 133 12.02 -4.23 7.21
C GLY A 133 10.58 -3.71 7.24
N LEU A 134 9.83 -3.90 6.15
CA LEU A 134 8.41 -3.52 6.08
C LEU A 134 7.57 -4.25 7.14
N LYS A 135 7.81 -5.56 7.36
CA LYS A 135 7.17 -6.31 8.44
C LYS A 135 7.45 -5.70 9.80
N GLY A 136 8.73 -5.37 10.09
CA GLY A 136 9.11 -4.77 11.37
C GLY A 136 8.38 -3.45 11.61
N PHE A 137 8.37 -2.56 10.61
CA PHE A 137 7.64 -1.30 10.65
C PHE A 137 6.14 -1.52 10.86
N SER A 138 5.53 -2.39 10.06
CA SER A 138 4.09 -2.68 10.16
C SER A 138 3.71 -3.23 11.54
N LYS A 139 4.52 -4.13 12.12
CA LYS A 139 4.28 -4.65 13.46
C LYS A 139 4.33 -3.56 14.54
N SER A 140 5.22 -2.58 14.39
CA SER A 140 5.29 -1.44 15.32
C SER A 140 4.02 -0.59 15.24
N ILE A 141 3.58 -0.20 14.03
CA ILE A 141 2.34 0.58 13.90
C ILE A 141 1.08 -0.20 14.29
N GLN A 142 1.08 -1.55 14.18
CA GLN A 142 0.00 -2.39 14.73
C GLN A 142 -0.12 -2.25 16.25
N LEU A 143 1.01 -2.20 16.95
CA LEU A 143 1.02 -2.00 18.42
C LEU A 143 0.58 -0.57 18.79
N GLU A 144 1.04 0.43 18.04
CA GLU A 144 0.66 1.83 18.23
C GLU A 144 -0.83 2.06 17.96
N ALA A 145 -1.44 1.30 17.05
CA ALA A 145 -2.84 1.41 16.66
C ALA A 145 -3.82 0.85 17.71
N VAL A 146 -3.35 0.11 18.71
CA VAL A 146 -4.22 -0.47 19.74
C VAL A 146 -5.01 0.62 20.46
N GLY A 147 -6.34 0.54 20.40
CA GLY A 147 -7.24 1.50 21.04
C GLY A 147 -7.49 2.81 20.27
N THR A 148 -6.96 2.94 19.04
CA THR A 148 -7.09 4.18 18.24
C THR A 148 -8.24 4.16 17.23
N GLY A 149 -8.92 3.02 17.04
CA GLY A 149 -9.91 2.85 15.96
C GLY A 149 -9.29 2.57 14.59
N ILE A 150 -7.97 2.39 14.50
CA ILE A 150 -7.26 2.06 13.27
C ILE A 150 -6.94 0.57 13.24
N GLU A 151 -7.20 -0.05 12.09
CA GLU A 151 -6.85 -1.46 11.85
C GLU A 151 -5.67 -1.55 10.90
N VAL A 152 -4.63 -2.30 11.27
CA VAL A 152 -3.45 -2.55 10.42
C VAL A 152 -3.26 -4.05 10.22
N THR A 153 -3.26 -4.49 8.97
CA THR A 153 -3.17 -5.91 8.59
C THR A 153 -2.05 -6.13 7.58
N ASP A 154 -1.24 -7.15 7.79
CA ASP A 154 -0.27 -7.62 6.80
C ASP A 154 -0.76 -8.88 6.10
N VAL A 155 -0.68 -8.91 4.78
CA VAL A 155 -0.94 -10.08 3.95
C VAL A 155 0.38 -10.56 3.37
N TYR A 156 0.81 -11.76 3.72
CA TYR A 156 2.05 -12.36 3.24
C TYR A 156 1.76 -13.30 2.07
N LEU A 157 2.10 -12.87 0.87
CA LEU A 157 1.87 -13.64 -0.34
C LEU A 157 3.08 -14.52 -0.68
N GLY A 158 2.81 -15.75 -1.08
CA GLY A 158 3.78 -16.63 -1.74
C GLY A 158 3.97 -16.23 -3.21
N GLY A 159 4.45 -17.17 -4.03
CA GLY A 159 4.59 -16.95 -5.48
C GLY A 159 3.21 -16.65 -6.11
N VAL A 160 3.01 -15.41 -6.53
CA VAL A 160 1.84 -14.98 -7.30
C VAL A 160 2.25 -14.81 -8.75
N GLN A 161 1.55 -15.47 -9.68
CA GLN A 161 1.84 -15.36 -11.10
C GLN A 161 1.46 -13.97 -11.61
N THR A 162 2.45 -13.08 -11.69
CA THR A 162 2.32 -11.71 -12.19
C THR A 162 3.48 -11.41 -13.15
N ARG A 163 3.48 -10.23 -13.79
CA ARG A 163 4.65 -9.79 -14.60
C ARG A 163 5.95 -9.67 -13.78
N MET A 164 5.84 -9.58 -12.47
CA MET A 164 6.99 -9.49 -11.55
C MET A 164 7.69 -10.85 -11.38
N THR A 165 7.04 -11.95 -11.72
CA THR A 165 7.53 -13.33 -11.56
C THR A 165 7.77 -14.04 -12.90
N GLN A 166 7.68 -13.33 -14.01
CA GLN A 166 8.08 -13.79 -15.37
C GLN A 166 9.46 -13.21 -15.71
#